data_d5d9fa72e9806b11f27a0a7e17b94471
#
_entry.id   d5d9fa72e9806b11f27a0a7e17b94471
#
_cell.length_a   1.000
_cell.length_b   1.000
_cell.length_c   1.000
_cell.angle_alpha   90.00
_cell.angle_beta   90.00
_cell.angle_gamma   90.00
#
_symmetry.space_group_name_H-M   'P 1'
#
loop_
_entity.id
_entity.type
_entity.pdbx_description
1 polymer ?
#
loop_
_entity_poly.entity_id
_entity_poly.type
_entity_poly.pdbx_seq_one_letter_code
_entity_poly.pdbx_strand_id
1 'polypeptide(L)'
;MKRALVTGITGQDGLYLSELLIAKGYEVFGLLRGQNNPRLDLVRRIVPDVKLLTGDLLDLSSLLRAMQVAQPDEVYNLGAISFVAYSWENAMLTTDVTGKGVLNILEAVRLYARDDPSRVRFYQASSSEMFGQAQEVPQRERTLLWPRSPYGVAKVFGHYMTINYRESYGMHASSGILFNHESPRRGAEFVTRKISQAVARIHLGVQSELVLGNLDTQRDWGFAGDYVDAMWRMLQQDQADDYVVATGVSHAIRDLLDVAFAVIGVEDWSPYVRQDPAFMRPADVDHLIGDSTKARTVLGWEPRVAFPELVRMMVENDLVEQRALAGR
;
A
#
# COMPACT_ATOMS: atom_id res chain seq x y z
N MET A 1 14.66 -21.48 9.48
CA MET A 1 13.79 -20.83 8.47
C MET A 1 13.05 -19.75 9.21
N LYS A 2 13.19 -18.47 8.78
CA LYS A 2 12.46 -17.35 9.39
C LYS A 2 10.96 -17.45 9.10
N ARG A 3 10.15 -16.93 10.00
CA ARG A 3 8.68 -16.90 9.91
C ARG A 3 8.17 -15.48 9.86
N ALA A 4 7.26 -15.19 8.94
CA ALA A 4 6.65 -13.89 8.80
C ALA A 4 5.12 -13.97 8.93
N LEU A 5 4.54 -13.02 9.68
CA LEU A 5 3.09 -12.81 9.73
C LEU A 5 2.74 -11.53 8.98
N VAL A 6 1.86 -11.64 7.98
CA VAL A 6 1.45 -10.52 7.12
C VAL A 6 -0.04 -10.26 7.34
N THR A 7 -0.38 -9.07 7.86
CA THR A 7 -1.76 -8.57 7.83
C THR A 7 -2.05 -7.88 6.50
N GLY A 8 -3.31 -7.82 6.06
CA GLY A 8 -3.62 -7.26 4.74
C GLY A 8 -3.16 -8.13 3.57
N ILE A 9 -3.03 -9.44 3.79
CA ILE A 9 -2.56 -10.44 2.82
C ILE A 9 -3.32 -10.43 1.48
N THR A 10 -4.57 -10.01 1.48
CA THR A 10 -5.41 -9.93 0.28
C THR A 10 -5.20 -8.66 -0.54
N GLY A 11 -4.43 -7.71 -0.03
CA GLY A 11 -4.06 -6.46 -0.71
C GLY A 11 -2.96 -6.66 -1.74
N GLN A 12 -2.73 -5.63 -2.57
CA GLN A 12 -1.62 -5.60 -3.52
C GLN A 12 -0.29 -5.92 -2.85
N ASP A 13 0.06 -5.16 -1.81
CA ASP A 13 1.36 -5.27 -1.13
C ASP A 13 1.50 -6.59 -0.39
N GLY A 14 0.41 -7.10 0.22
CA GLY A 14 0.40 -8.40 0.88
C GLY A 14 0.79 -9.53 -0.05
N LEU A 15 0.31 -9.50 -1.29
CA LEU A 15 0.64 -10.49 -2.31
C LEU A 15 2.09 -10.38 -2.77
N TYR A 16 2.57 -9.17 -3.14
CA TYR A 16 3.97 -8.97 -3.57
C TYR A 16 4.97 -9.26 -2.45
N LEU A 17 4.67 -8.82 -1.23
CA LEU A 17 5.53 -9.10 -0.08
C LEU A 17 5.61 -10.60 0.21
N SER A 18 4.49 -11.32 0.11
CA SER A 18 4.48 -12.78 0.33
C SER A 18 5.30 -13.52 -0.72
N GLU A 19 5.21 -13.14 -1.99
CA GLU A 19 6.08 -13.70 -3.05
C GLU A 19 7.56 -13.45 -2.74
N LEU A 20 7.91 -12.21 -2.35
CA LEU A 20 9.27 -11.84 -1.99
C LEU A 20 9.78 -12.65 -0.79
N LEU A 21 8.99 -12.77 0.26
CA LEU A 21 9.37 -13.51 1.48
C LEU A 21 9.53 -15.02 1.21
N ILE A 22 8.62 -15.63 0.44
CA ILE A 22 8.73 -17.04 0.03
C ILE A 22 10.01 -17.24 -0.79
N ALA A 23 10.30 -16.37 -1.76
CA ALA A 23 11.52 -16.43 -2.56
C ALA A 23 12.80 -16.28 -1.72
N LYS A 24 12.71 -15.58 -0.57
CA LYS A 24 13.81 -15.47 0.42
C LYS A 24 13.86 -16.64 1.42
N GLY A 25 13.01 -17.64 1.28
CA GLY A 25 13.00 -18.83 2.12
C GLY A 25 12.27 -18.67 3.47
N TYR A 26 11.33 -17.73 3.57
CA TYR A 26 10.48 -17.59 4.77
C TYR A 26 9.31 -18.56 4.72
N GLU A 27 8.86 -18.99 5.89
CA GLU A 27 7.53 -19.54 6.10
C GLU A 27 6.57 -18.36 6.35
N VAL A 28 5.60 -18.16 5.45
CA VAL A 28 4.72 -16.98 5.45
C VAL A 28 3.33 -17.35 5.95
N PHE A 29 2.85 -16.57 6.92
CA PHE A 29 1.49 -16.66 7.45
C PHE A 29 0.73 -15.38 7.08
N GLY A 30 -0.46 -15.54 6.50
CA GLY A 30 -1.33 -14.42 6.11
C GLY A 30 -2.53 -14.32 7.06
N LEU A 31 -2.74 -13.14 7.67
CA LEU A 31 -3.93 -12.88 8.48
C LEU A 31 -5.11 -12.51 7.57
N LEU A 32 -6.18 -13.31 7.62
CA LEU A 32 -7.39 -13.16 6.83
C LEU A 32 -8.57 -12.79 7.74
N ARG A 33 -9.25 -11.68 7.41
CA ARG A 33 -10.46 -11.26 8.12
C ARG A 33 -11.69 -12.00 7.59
N GLY A 34 -12.48 -12.58 8.49
CA GLY A 34 -13.75 -13.24 8.19
C GLY A 34 -13.60 -14.59 7.49
N GLN A 35 -14.75 -15.21 7.22
CA GLN A 35 -14.81 -16.56 6.63
C GLN A 35 -14.93 -16.54 5.09
N ASN A 36 -15.57 -15.52 4.53
CA ASN A 36 -15.89 -15.42 3.10
C ASN A 36 -15.21 -14.18 2.48
N ASN A 37 -13.87 -14.17 2.45
CA ASN A 37 -13.15 -13.09 1.79
C ASN A 37 -13.20 -13.29 0.27
N PRO A 38 -13.75 -12.34 -0.52
CA PRO A 38 -13.89 -12.51 -1.97
C PRO A 38 -12.55 -12.58 -2.72
N ARG A 39 -11.45 -12.17 -2.09
CA ARG A 39 -10.10 -12.23 -2.69
C ARG A 39 -9.31 -13.47 -2.24
N LEU A 40 -9.92 -14.41 -1.53
CA LEU A 40 -9.25 -15.62 -1.05
C LEU A 40 -8.70 -16.47 -2.20
N ASP A 41 -9.46 -16.63 -3.27
CA ASP A 41 -9.03 -17.41 -4.44
C ASP A 41 -7.85 -16.74 -5.17
N LEU A 42 -7.78 -15.41 -5.14
CA LEU A 42 -6.63 -14.67 -5.65
C LEU A 42 -5.36 -14.99 -4.84
N VAL A 43 -5.46 -14.98 -3.51
CA VAL A 43 -4.34 -15.35 -2.63
C VAL A 43 -3.87 -16.77 -2.91
N ARG A 44 -4.80 -17.73 -2.95
CA ARG A 44 -4.47 -19.14 -3.22
C ARG A 44 -3.82 -19.37 -4.58
N ARG A 45 -4.21 -18.59 -5.58
CA ARG A 45 -3.64 -18.68 -6.94
C ARG A 45 -2.25 -18.07 -7.03
N ILE A 46 -2.01 -16.94 -6.37
CA ILE A 46 -0.75 -16.18 -6.51
C ILE A 46 0.30 -16.70 -5.52
N VAL A 47 -0.09 -16.95 -4.27
CA VAL A 47 0.82 -17.36 -3.18
C VAL A 47 0.28 -18.61 -2.47
N PRO A 48 0.20 -19.75 -3.15
CA PRO A 48 -0.38 -20.98 -2.61
C PRO A 48 0.31 -21.50 -1.34
N ASP A 49 1.58 -21.18 -1.16
CA ASP A 49 2.39 -21.61 -0.03
C ASP A 49 2.15 -20.79 1.25
N VAL A 50 1.36 -19.71 1.18
CA VAL A 50 1.01 -18.92 2.37
C VAL A 50 0.03 -19.68 3.25
N LYS A 51 0.37 -19.81 4.54
CA LYS A 51 -0.51 -20.40 5.55
C LYS A 51 -1.49 -19.33 6.06
N LEU A 52 -2.77 -19.51 5.77
CA LEU A 52 -3.79 -18.55 6.15
C LEU A 52 -4.29 -18.78 7.57
N LEU A 53 -4.31 -17.71 8.37
CA LEU A 53 -4.86 -17.66 9.72
C LEU A 53 -6.04 -16.68 9.76
N THR A 54 -7.10 -17.05 10.48
CA THR A 54 -8.24 -16.15 10.68
C THR A 54 -7.97 -15.21 11.85
N GLY A 55 -8.19 -13.91 11.65
CA GLY A 55 -8.09 -12.90 12.70
C GLY A 55 -8.54 -11.54 12.21
N ASP A 56 -8.77 -10.63 13.16
CA ASP A 56 -9.18 -9.25 12.89
C ASP A 56 -8.30 -8.29 13.68
N LEU A 57 -7.86 -7.19 13.04
CA LEU A 57 -7.10 -6.13 13.71
C LEU A 57 -7.85 -5.50 14.88
N LEU A 58 -9.18 -5.63 14.92
CA LEU A 58 -10.01 -5.13 16.03
C LEU A 58 -10.17 -6.14 17.18
N ASP A 59 -9.71 -7.38 17.00
CA ASP A 59 -9.79 -8.43 18.03
C ASP A 59 -8.40 -8.88 18.48
N LEU A 60 -7.92 -8.30 19.58
CA LEU A 60 -6.63 -8.63 20.20
C LEU A 60 -6.48 -10.14 20.49
N SER A 61 -7.57 -10.82 20.86
CA SER A 61 -7.51 -12.25 21.17
C SER A 61 -7.22 -13.09 19.93
N SER A 62 -7.76 -12.71 18.78
CA SER A 62 -7.46 -13.36 17.50
C SER A 62 -6.03 -13.09 17.04
N LEU A 63 -5.51 -11.89 17.28
CA LEU A 63 -4.13 -11.51 16.97
C LEU A 63 -3.14 -12.31 17.85
N LEU A 64 -3.39 -12.43 19.14
CA LEU A 64 -2.57 -13.26 20.04
C LEU A 64 -2.55 -14.73 19.61
N ARG A 65 -3.70 -15.28 19.20
CA ARG A 65 -3.78 -16.63 18.64
C ARG A 65 -2.95 -16.78 17.39
N ALA A 66 -3.02 -15.79 16.48
CA ALA A 66 -2.22 -15.79 15.26
C ALA A 66 -0.71 -15.75 15.58
N MET A 67 -0.28 -14.94 16.55
CA MET A 67 1.11 -14.93 17.03
C MET A 67 1.55 -16.28 17.59
N GLN A 68 0.70 -16.94 18.39
CA GLN A 68 0.99 -18.25 18.98
C GLN A 68 1.14 -19.35 17.91
N VAL A 69 0.32 -19.32 16.86
CA VAL A 69 0.36 -20.30 15.76
C VAL A 69 1.53 -20.01 14.80
N ALA A 70 1.67 -18.77 14.36
CA ALA A 70 2.69 -18.37 13.40
C ALA A 70 4.10 -18.40 14.02
N GLN A 71 4.22 -18.06 15.31
CA GLN A 71 5.50 -17.85 16.00
C GLN A 71 6.46 -16.99 15.14
N PRO A 72 6.06 -15.77 14.75
CA PRO A 72 6.79 -15.01 13.77
C PRO A 72 8.09 -14.40 14.33
N ASP A 73 9.11 -14.37 13.48
CA ASP A 73 10.31 -13.55 13.67
C ASP A 73 10.05 -12.11 13.19
N GLU A 74 9.17 -11.96 12.19
CA GLU A 74 8.85 -10.69 11.55
C GLU A 74 7.33 -10.55 11.37
N VAL A 75 6.80 -9.37 11.67
CA VAL A 75 5.39 -9.02 11.48
C VAL A 75 5.28 -7.81 10.57
N TYR A 76 4.53 -7.96 9.47
CA TYR A 76 4.27 -6.90 8.50
C TYR A 76 2.82 -6.47 8.58
N ASN A 77 2.58 -5.28 9.12
CA ASN A 77 1.24 -4.73 9.25
C ASN A 77 0.88 -3.86 8.05
N LEU A 78 0.21 -4.48 7.06
CA LEU A 78 -0.31 -3.83 5.86
C LEU A 78 -1.84 -3.65 5.90
N GLY A 79 -2.50 -4.27 6.89
CA GLY A 79 -3.95 -4.25 7.03
C GLY A 79 -4.48 -2.84 7.35
N ALA A 80 -5.30 -2.30 6.46
CA ALA A 80 -5.91 -0.98 6.59
C ALA A 80 -7.14 -0.84 5.68
N ILE A 81 -7.97 0.15 5.95
CA ILE A 81 -8.93 0.70 4.98
C ILE A 81 -8.19 1.83 4.25
N SER A 82 -7.67 1.55 3.05
CA SER A 82 -6.70 2.42 2.37
C SER A 82 -7.30 3.32 1.29
N PHE A 83 -8.56 3.13 0.91
CA PHE A 83 -9.22 3.99 -0.06
C PHE A 83 -9.66 5.31 0.60
N VAL A 84 -8.94 6.39 0.28
CA VAL A 84 -9.10 7.69 0.94
C VAL A 84 -10.52 8.23 0.83
N ALA A 85 -11.16 8.13 -0.34
CA ALA A 85 -12.52 8.62 -0.54
C ALA A 85 -13.53 7.92 0.38
N TYR A 86 -13.41 6.62 0.58
CA TYR A 86 -14.25 5.85 1.50
C TYR A 86 -14.14 6.32 2.95
N SER A 87 -12.97 6.85 3.35
CA SER A 87 -12.74 7.29 4.73
C SER A 87 -13.60 8.49 5.14
N TRP A 88 -14.07 9.30 4.20
CA TRP A 88 -14.97 10.42 4.49
C TRP A 88 -16.37 9.95 4.91
N GLU A 89 -16.87 8.92 4.25
CA GLU A 89 -18.18 8.34 4.56
C GLU A 89 -18.13 7.39 5.76
N ASN A 90 -16.98 6.75 5.99
CA ASN A 90 -16.78 5.72 6.99
C ASN A 90 -15.62 6.04 7.95
N ALA A 91 -15.59 7.27 8.49
CA ALA A 91 -14.50 7.76 9.32
C ALA A 91 -14.26 6.91 10.57
N MET A 92 -15.33 6.49 11.26
CA MET A 92 -15.23 5.66 12.47
C MET A 92 -14.57 4.32 12.18
N LEU A 93 -15.09 3.58 11.19
CA LEU A 93 -14.54 2.29 10.79
C LEU A 93 -13.09 2.41 10.30
N THR A 94 -12.79 3.48 9.55
CA THR A 94 -11.43 3.76 9.07
C THR A 94 -10.48 4.01 10.24
N THR A 95 -10.91 4.80 11.23
CA THR A 95 -10.11 5.09 12.44
C THR A 95 -9.90 3.83 13.26
N ASP A 96 -10.93 3.03 13.47
CA ASP A 96 -10.83 1.78 14.22
C ASP A 96 -9.83 0.81 13.54
N VAL A 97 -10.03 0.51 12.27
CA VAL A 97 -9.20 -0.50 11.57
C VAL A 97 -7.78 0.03 11.31
N THR A 98 -7.66 1.25 10.77
CA THR A 98 -6.38 1.78 10.28
C THR A 98 -5.54 2.44 11.39
N GLY A 99 -6.20 2.97 12.43
CA GLY A 99 -5.53 3.56 13.60
C GLY A 99 -5.46 2.59 14.77
N LYS A 100 -6.58 2.32 15.43
CA LYS A 100 -6.65 1.45 16.61
C LYS A 100 -6.18 0.01 16.30
N GLY A 101 -6.42 -0.49 15.09
CA GLY A 101 -5.89 -1.78 14.65
C GLY A 101 -4.37 -1.87 14.74
N VAL A 102 -3.64 -0.77 14.49
CA VAL A 102 -2.16 -0.72 14.68
C VAL A 102 -1.80 -0.88 16.15
N LEU A 103 -2.50 -0.22 17.05
CA LEU A 103 -2.28 -0.39 18.49
C LEU A 103 -2.52 -1.85 18.93
N ASN A 104 -3.58 -2.48 18.43
CA ASN A 104 -3.89 -3.87 18.79
C ASN A 104 -2.81 -4.84 18.31
N ILE A 105 -2.28 -4.69 17.09
CA ILE A 105 -1.23 -5.58 16.60
C ILE A 105 0.12 -5.32 17.31
N LEU A 106 0.44 -4.07 17.64
CA LEU A 106 1.62 -3.73 18.46
C LEU A 106 1.53 -4.39 19.84
N GLU A 107 0.36 -4.30 20.51
CA GLU A 107 0.12 -4.99 21.78
C GLU A 107 0.22 -6.50 21.65
N ALA A 108 -0.33 -7.09 20.57
CA ALA A 108 -0.20 -8.51 20.34
C ALA A 108 1.27 -8.95 20.21
N VAL A 109 2.09 -8.19 19.48
CA VAL A 109 3.53 -8.44 19.34
C VAL A 109 4.22 -8.30 20.69
N ARG A 110 3.98 -7.21 21.43
CA ARG A 110 4.59 -6.96 22.73
C ARG A 110 4.26 -8.08 23.74
N LEU A 111 2.98 -8.44 23.85
CA LEU A 111 2.53 -9.50 24.78
C LEU A 111 3.07 -10.89 24.38
N TYR A 112 3.18 -11.16 23.08
CA TYR A 112 3.79 -12.39 22.57
C TYR A 112 5.31 -12.43 22.83
N ALA A 113 6.01 -11.32 22.62
CA ALA A 113 7.44 -11.20 22.81
C ALA A 113 7.86 -11.28 24.30
N ARG A 114 6.97 -10.93 25.24
CA ARG A 114 7.20 -10.97 26.70
C ARG A 114 8.45 -10.18 27.14
N ASP A 115 9.46 -10.90 27.66
CA ASP A 115 10.64 -10.31 28.28
C ASP A 115 11.67 -9.77 27.27
N ASP A 116 11.53 -10.10 26.00
CA ASP A 116 12.35 -9.57 24.91
C ASP A 116 11.50 -8.98 23.78
N PRO A 117 11.06 -7.73 23.92
CA PRO A 117 10.25 -7.06 22.89
C PRO A 117 10.96 -6.89 21.54
N SER A 118 12.30 -6.95 21.50
CA SER A 118 13.10 -6.80 20.27
C SER A 118 13.16 -8.08 19.43
N ARG A 119 12.82 -9.24 20.00
CA ARG A 119 12.92 -10.54 19.31
C ARG A 119 12.00 -10.69 18.10
N VAL A 120 10.91 -9.92 18.04
CA VAL A 120 9.99 -9.88 16.90
C VAL A 120 10.12 -8.53 16.22
N ARG A 121 10.57 -8.52 14.97
CA ARG A 121 10.70 -7.30 14.17
C ARG A 121 9.36 -6.93 13.57
N PHE A 122 8.95 -5.68 13.76
CA PHE A 122 7.64 -5.19 13.35
C PHE A 122 7.79 -4.11 12.28
N TYR A 123 7.03 -4.25 11.20
CA TYR A 123 6.90 -3.25 10.14
C TYR A 123 5.49 -2.65 10.14
N GLN A 124 5.41 -1.32 10.11
CA GLN A 124 4.18 -0.56 9.93
C GLN A 124 4.13 0.10 8.56
N ALA A 125 3.09 -0.20 7.78
CA ALA A 125 2.79 0.57 6.58
C ALA A 125 2.19 1.93 6.96
N SER A 126 3.03 2.95 7.00
CA SER A 126 2.64 4.35 7.05
C SER A 126 2.33 4.89 5.65
N SER A 127 2.02 6.17 5.49
CA SER A 127 1.52 6.71 4.22
C SER A 127 1.93 8.17 4.01
N SER A 128 2.23 8.55 2.78
CA SER A 128 2.42 9.96 2.39
C SER A 128 1.17 10.84 2.63
N GLU A 129 -0.03 10.24 2.70
CA GLU A 129 -1.27 10.97 3.06
C GLU A 129 -1.22 11.57 4.48
N MET A 130 -0.26 11.17 5.32
CA MET A 130 0.00 11.78 6.62
C MET A 130 0.53 13.21 6.49
N PHE A 131 1.30 13.51 5.43
CA PHE A 131 1.82 14.84 5.19
C PHE A 131 0.71 15.85 4.84
N GLY A 132 -0.31 15.38 4.10
CA GLY A 132 -1.51 16.17 3.79
C GLY A 132 -1.15 17.53 3.17
N GLN A 133 -1.44 18.63 3.88
CA GLN A 133 -1.04 19.98 3.49
C GLN A 133 0.44 20.21 3.81
N ALA A 134 1.33 19.55 3.05
CA ALA A 134 2.76 19.56 3.29
C ALA A 134 3.34 20.99 3.32
N GLN A 135 4.20 21.25 4.30
CA GLN A 135 4.84 22.56 4.48
C GLN A 135 6.17 22.67 3.73
N GLU A 136 6.68 21.56 3.24
CA GLU A 136 7.91 21.49 2.44
C GLU A 136 7.77 20.43 1.33
N VAL A 137 8.54 20.62 0.26
CA VAL A 137 8.64 19.70 -0.90
C VAL A 137 10.12 19.61 -1.26
N PRO A 138 10.69 18.39 -1.43
CA PRO A 138 10.09 17.08 -1.17
C PRO A 138 9.93 16.78 0.34
N GLN A 139 8.98 15.86 0.66
CA GLN A 139 8.72 15.43 2.03
C GLN A 139 9.73 14.38 2.48
N ARG A 140 10.14 14.49 3.76
CA ARG A 140 11.09 13.63 4.46
C ARG A 140 10.48 13.03 5.71
N GLU A 141 11.23 12.17 6.39
CA GLU A 141 10.79 11.49 7.62
C GLU A 141 10.43 12.46 8.76
N ARG A 142 11.01 13.66 8.76
CA ARG A 142 10.78 14.72 9.77
C ARG A 142 9.88 15.85 9.30
N THR A 143 9.34 15.78 8.09
CA THR A 143 8.38 16.75 7.59
C THR A 143 7.13 16.73 8.47
N LEU A 144 6.61 17.93 8.81
CA LEU A 144 5.42 18.06 9.64
C LEU A 144 4.23 17.32 9.03
N LEU A 145 3.54 16.56 9.85
CA LEU A 145 2.34 15.83 9.45
C LEU A 145 1.10 16.70 9.63
N TRP A 146 0.38 16.95 8.53
CA TRP A 146 -0.85 17.74 8.51
C TRP A 146 -1.92 17.05 7.64
N PRO A 147 -2.44 15.90 8.08
CA PRO A 147 -3.34 15.07 7.27
C PRO A 147 -4.63 15.80 6.89
N ARG A 148 -5.14 15.50 5.69
CA ARG A 148 -6.33 16.14 5.11
C ARG A 148 -7.52 15.18 4.97
N SER A 149 -7.41 13.98 5.50
CA SER A 149 -8.47 12.96 5.44
C SER A 149 -8.53 12.14 6.73
N PRO A 150 -9.69 11.54 7.08
CA PRO A 150 -9.78 10.61 8.20
C PRO A 150 -8.79 9.43 8.08
N TYR A 151 -8.54 8.95 6.87
CA TYR A 151 -7.49 7.96 6.60
C TYR A 151 -6.10 8.47 6.99
N GLY A 152 -5.73 9.67 6.53
CA GLY A 152 -4.44 10.28 6.87
C GLY A 152 -4.26 10.45 8.38
N VAL A 153 -5.30 10.91 9.10
CA VAL A 153 -5.29 11.04 10.57
C VAL A 153 -5.11 9.69 11.24
N ALA A 154 -5.80 8.65 10.79
CA ALA A 154 -5.66 7.30 11.32
C ALA A 154 -4.25 6.73 11.09
N LYS A 155 -3.63 7.03 9.93
CA LYS A 155 -2.24 6.67 9.62
C LYS A 155 -1.24 7.40 10.52
N VAL A 156 -1.46 8.68 10.81
CA VAL A 156 -0.63 9.46 11.77
C VAL A 156 -0.68 8.81 13.15
N PHE A 157 -1.87 8.44 13.64
CA PHE A 157 -2.00 7.74 14.90
C PHE A 157 -1.18 6.43 14.92
N GLY A 158 -1.35 5.57 13.90
CA GLY A 158 -0.61 4.30 13.82
C GLY A 158 0.91 4.49 13.71
N HIS A 159 1.35 5.51 12.98
CA HIS A 159 2.76 5.86 12.84
C HIS A 159 3.38 6.27 14.18
N TYR A 160 2.76 7.21 14.90
CA TYR A 160 3.27 7.63 16.22
C TYR A 160 3.14 6.54 17.29
N MET A 161 2.15 5.67 17.23
CA MET A 161 2.09 4.50 18.10
C MET A 161 3.28 3.55 17.86
N THR A 162 3.68 3.37 16.60
CA THR A 162 4.86 2.55 16.25
C THR A 162 6.15 3.15 16.83
N ILE A 163 6.33 4.47 16.68
CA ILE A 163 7.46 5.19 17.29
C ILE A 163 7.43 5.05 18.81
N ASN A 164 6.27 5.28 19.43
CA ASN A 164 6.13 5.18 20.88
C ASN A 164 6.48 3.78 21.41
N TYR A 165 6.05 2.71 20.72
CA TYR A 165 6.37 1.34 21.13
C TYR A 165 7.85 1.00 20.94
N ARG A 166 8.48 1.53 19.89
CA ARG A 166 9.94 1.45 19.71
C ARG A 166 10.69 2.09 20.87
N GLU A 167 10.33 3.32 21.22
CA GLU A 167 11.03 4.12 22.23
C GLU A 167 10.72 3.67 23.68
N SER A 168 9.46 3.35 23.98
CA SER A 168 9.01 3.04 25.33
C SER A 168 9.23 1.58 25.75
N TYR A 169 9.15 0.65 24.80
CA TYR A 169 9.24 -0.79 25.10
C TYR A 169 10.45 -1.47 24.46
N GLY A 170 11.29 -0.74 23.71
CA GLY A 170 12.47 -1.32 23.05
C GLY A 170 12.12 -2.29 21.91
N MET A 171 10.91 -2.18 21.34
CA MET A 171 10.51 -3.02 20.20
C MET A 171 11.33 -2.66 18.95
N HIS A 172 11.75 -3.66 18.18
CA HIS A 172 12.27 -3.41 16.85
C HIS A 172 11.11 -3.13 15.88
N ALA A 173 10.62 -1.89 15.88
CA ALA A 173 9.45 -1.46 15.12
C ALA A 173 9.82 -0.33 14.14
N SER A 174 9.73 -0.62 12.83
CA SER A 174 10.03 0.31 11.74
C SER A 174 8.78 0.72 10.98
N SER A 175 8.75 1.96 10.48
CA SER A 175 7.66 2.45 9.64
C SER A 175 8.15 2.84 8.25
N GLY A 176 7.47 2.38 7.20
CA GLY A 176 7.65 2.89 5.85
C GLY A 176 6.62 3.97 5.55
N ILE A 177 7.05 5.22 5.34
CA ILE A 177 6.19 6.31 4.87
C ILE A 177 6.10 6.17 3.34
N LEU A 178 5.13 5.37 2.92
CA LEU A 178 5.01 4.97 1.52
C LEU A 178 4.30 6.04 0.71
N PHE A 179 4.91 6.44 -0.38
CA PHE A 179 4.25 7.21 -1.44
C PHE A 179 3.40 6.28 -2.30
N ASN A 180 2.64 6.84 -3.23
CA ASN A 180 1.73 6.03 -4.04
C ASN A 180 2.51 4.95 -4.80
N HIS A 181 2.05 3.72 -4.72
CA HIS A 181 2.67 2.60 -5.41
C HIS A 181 1.62 1.68 -5.99
N GLU A 182 1.83 1.34 -7.22
CA GLU A 182 0.84 0.78 -8.10
C GLU A 182 1.33 -0.52 -8.72
N SER A 183 0.39 -1.28 -9.25
CA SER A 183 0.68 -2.50 -9.99
C SER A 183 -0.57 -3.02 -10.71
N PRO A 184 -0.45 -4.07 -11.54
CA PRO A 184 -1.61 -4.81 -12.04
C PRO A 184 -2.54 -5.38 -10.96
N ARG A 185 -2.09 -5.46 -9.70
CA ARG A 185 -2.89 -5.97 -8.55
C ARG A 185 -3.56 -4.87 -7.73
N ARG A 186 -3.44 -3.61 -8.16
CA ARG A 186 -4.09 -2.47 -7.50
C ARG A 186 -5.62 -2.65 -7.47
N GLY A 187 -6.28 -2.17 -6.43
CA GLY A 187 -7.75 -2.15 -6.37
C GLY A 187 -8.36 -1.27 -7.46
N ALA A 188 -9.48 -1.70 -8.04
CA ALA A 188 -10.15 -1.00 -9.14
C ALA A 188 -10.71 0.37 -8.74
N GLU A 189 -10.88 0.63 -7.46
CA GLU A 189 -11.31 1.90 -6.89
C GLU A 189 -10.24 3.00 -6.98
N PHE A 190 -8.96 2.66 -7.16
CA PHE A 190 -7.88 3.63 -7.29
C PHE A 190 -7.75 4.15 -8.71
N VAL A 191 -7.47 5.45 -8.84
CA VAL A 191 -7.47 6.17 -10.11
C VAL A 191 -6.57 5.55 -11.18
N THR A 192 -5.39 5.09 -10.81
CA THR A 192 -4.43 4.43 -11.71
C THR A 192 -5.01 3.16 -12.33
N ARG A 193 -5.61 2.29 -11.50
CA ARG A 193 -6.26 1.07 -11.97
C ARG A 193 -7.56 1.37 -12.73
N LYS A 194 -8.32 2.36 -12.29
CA LYS A 194 -9.52 2.82 -13.00
C LYS A 194 -9.17 3.24 -14.43
N ILE A 195 -8.06 3.98 -14.61
CA ILE A 195 -7.59 4.42 -15.91
C ILE A 195 -7.12 3.23 -16.75
N SER A 196 -6.23 2.37 -16.24
CA SER A 196 -5.71 1.24 -17.03
C SER A 196 -6.81 0.28 -17.49
N GLN A 197 -7.80 0.00 -16.63
CA GLN A 197 -8.96 -0.81 -17.00
C GLN A 197 -9.87 -0.12 -18.03
N ALA A 198 -10.11 1.18 -17.88
CA ALA A 198 -10.93 1.92 -18.84
C ALA A 198 -10.26 1.98 -20.23
N VAL A 199 -8.95 2.22 -20.27
CA VAL A 199 -8.16 2.23 -21.53
C VAL A 199 -8.25 0.85 -22.20
N ALA A 200 -8.10 -0.24 -21.46
CA ALA A 200 -8.26 -1.59 -21.99
C ALA A 200 -9.67 -1.84 -22.55
N ARG A 201 -10.72 -1.41 -21.85
CA ARG A 201 -12.12 -1.55 -22.29
C ARG A 201 -12.44 -0.68 -23.50
N ILE A 202 -11.90 0.53 -23.56
CA ILE A 202 -12.05 1.44 -24.71
C ILE A 202 -11.41 0.80 -25.96
N HIS A 203 -10.20 0.26 -25.82
CA HIS A 203 -9.53 -0.46 -26.91
C HIS A 203 -10.34 -1.65 -27.43
N LEU A 204 -11.05 -2.36 -26.55
CA LEU A 204 -11.90 -3.51 -26.92
C LEU A 204 -13.29 -3.11 -27.38
N GLY A 205 -13.64 -1.81 -27.39
CA GLY A 205 -14.93 -1.30 -27.80
C GLY A 205 -16.07 -1.62 -26.86
N VAL A 206 -15.80 -1.97 -25.60
CA VAL A 206 -16.80 -2.28 -24.55
C VAL A 206 -17.08 -1.11 -23.61
N GLN A 207 -16.32 -0.03 -23.74
CA GLN A 207 -16.52 1.25 -23.06
C GLN A 207 -16.18 2.40 -24.01
N SER A 208 -16.92 3.52 -23.95
CA SER A 208 -16.70 4.68 -24.82
C SER A 208 -16.15 5.90 -24.10
N GLU A 209 -16.29 5.99 -22.78
CA GLU A 209 -15.93 7.17 -21.98
C GLU A 209 -15.31 6.78 -20.64
N LEU A 210 -14.32 7.57 -20.19
CA LEU A 210 -13.74 7.53 -18.86
C LEU A 210 -14.02 8.85 -18.13
N VAL A 211 -14.71 8.80 -17.00
CA VAL A 211 -15.02 9.98 -16.20
C VAL A 211 -14.07 10.08 -15.02
N LEU A 212 -13.38 11.23 -14.91
CA LEU A 212 -12.39 11.52 -13.87
C LEU A 212 -12.68 12.86 -13.17
N GLY A 213 -12.03 13.10 -12.04
CA GLY A 213 -12.04 14.40 -11.35
C GLY A 213 -10.95 15.34 -11.89
N ASN A 214 -10.08 15.85 -11.00
CA ASN A 214 -9.00 16.76 -11.34
C ASN A 214 -7.87 16.01 -12.05
N LEU A 215 -7.55 16.41 -13.28
CA LEU A 215 -6.49 15.81 -14.09
C LEU A 215 -5.08 16.38 -13.80
N ASP A 216 -5.02 17.50 -13.08
CA ASP A 216 -3.77 18.20 -12.82
C ASP A 216 -3.16 17.84 -11.45
N THR A 217 -3.88 17.01 -10.67
CA THR A 217 -3.37 16.47 -9.40
C THR A 217 -2.10 15.65 -9.65
N GLN A 218 -1.05 15.96 -8.89
CA GLN A 218 0.27 15.33 -9.04
C GLN A 218 0.54 14.35 -7.89
N ARG A 219 1.13 13.20 -8.23
CA ARG A 219 1.55 12.17 -7.27
C ARG A 219 2.88 11.54 -7.69
N ASP A 220 3.63 11.12 -6.70
CA ASP A 220 4.79 10.26 -6.86
C ASP A 220 4.29 8.81 -6.90
N TRP A 221 4.37 8.17 -8.05
CA TRP A 221 3.93 6.78 -8.28
C TRP A 221 5.10 5.85 -8.54
N GLY A 222 5.25 4.82 -7.72
CA GLY A 222 6.22 3.76 -7.91
C GLY A 222 5.59 2.38 -8.11
N PHE A 223 6.41 1.37 -8.33
CA PHE A 223 5.98 -0.01 -8.49
C PHE A 223 5.90 -0.72 -7.12
N ALA A 224 4.79 -1.37 -6.82
CA ALA A 224 4.57 -2.05 -5.55
C ALA A 224 5.63 -3.14 -5.23
N GLY A 225 6.14 -3.82 -6.25
CA GLY A 225 7.21 -4.81 -6.10
C GLY A 225 8.52 -4.22 -5.57
N ASP A 226 8.84 -2.96 -5.93
CA ASP A 226 10.00 -2.25 -5.39
C ASP A 226 9.76 -1.83 -3.93
N TYR A 227 8.54 -1.41 -3.60
CA TYR A 227 8.18 -0.94 -2.27
C TYR A 227 8.19 -2.07 -1.22
N VAL A 228 7.75 -3.27 -1.57
CA VAL A 228 7.83 -4.41 -0.63
C VAL A 228 9.26 -4.86 -0.36
N ASP A 229 10.21 -4.65 -1.28
CA ASP A 229 11.63 -4.86 -1.03
C ASP A 229 12.16 -3.87 0.02
N ALA A 230 11.72 -2.60 -0.01
CA ALA A 230 12.03 -1.64 1.05
C ALA A 230 11.49 -2.10 2.42
N MET A 231 10.23 -2.57 2.47
CA MET A 231 9.61 -3.08 3.70
C MET A 231 10.45 -4.19 4.34
N TRP A 232 10.88 -5.15 3.51
CA TRP A 232 11.73 -6.25 3.97
C TRP A 232 13.09 -5.72 4.45
N ARG A 233 13.75 -4.82 3.71
CA ARG A 233 15.08 -4.26 4.06
C ARG A 233 15.05 -3.49 5.38
N MET A 234 13.97 -2.79 5.70
CA MET A 234 13.80 -2.08 6.98
C MET A 234 13.89 -3.03 8.16
N LEU A 235 13.31 -4.22 8.05
CA LEU A 235 13.37 -5.22 9.11
C LEU A 235 14.69 -6.02 9.12
N GLN A 236 15.60 -5.81 8.17
CA GLN A 236 16.93 -6.42 8.24
C GLN A 236 17.98 -5.51 8.91
N GLN A 237 17.63 -4.23 9.21
CA GLN A 237 18.54 -3.31 9.89
C GLN A 237 18.70 -3.68 11.36
N ASP A 238 19.86 -3.37 11.93
CA ASP A 238 20.14 -3.60 13.35
C ASP A 238 19.28 -2.71 14.26
N GLN A 239 18.96 -1.49 13.79
CA GLN A 239 18.13 -0.54 14.49
C GLN A 239 16.88 -0.22 13.69
N ALA A 240 15.74 -0.21 14.39
CA ALA A 240 14.48 0.19 13.82
C ALA A 240 14.40 1.70 13.63
N ASP A 241 13.85 2.13 12.49
CA ASP A 241 13.68 3.55 12.18
C ASP A 241 12.53 3.75 11.17
N ASP A 242 12.22 5.00 10.84
CA ASP A 242 11.22 5.36 9.85
C ASP A 242 11.90 5.77 8.54
N TYR A 243 11.29 5.40 7.41
CA TYR A 243 11.86 5.63 6.08
C TYR A 243 10.81 6.12 5.10
N VAL A 244 11.09 7.20 4.39
CA VAL A 244 10.33 7.59 3.20
C VAL A 244 10.69 6.67 2.05
N VAL A 245 9.66 6.09 1.42
CA VAL A 245 9.80 5.25 0.23
C VAL A 245 9.03 5.92 -0.91
N ALA A 246 9.77 6.42 -1.89
CA ALA A 246 9.27 7.25 -2.98
C ALA A 246 10.19 7.15 -4.19
N THR A 247 9.66 7.46 -5.38
CA THR A 247 10.49 7.57 -6.58
C THR A 247 11.27 8.89 -6.62
N GLY A 248 10.71 9.94 -6.00
CA GLY A 248 11.24 11.30 -6.05
C GLY A 248 10.81 12.08 -7.28
N VAL A 249 9.91 11.51 -8.09
CA VAL A 249 9.37 12.15 -9.30
C VAL A 249 7.84 12.16 -9.23
N SER A 250 7.22 13.32 -9.45
CA SER A 250 5.77 13.43 -9.51
C SER A 250 5.28 13.49 -10.95
N HIS A 251 4.09 12.91 -11.16
CA HIS A 251 3.38 12.91 -12.43
C HIS A 251 1.94 13.36 -12.23
N ALA A 252 1.37 14.07 -13.19
CA ALA A 252 -0.04 14.41 -13.20
C ALA A 252 -0.90 13.22 -13.70
N ILE A 253 -2.20 13.29 -13.45
CA ILE A 253 -3.14 12.33 -14.07
C ILE A 253 -3.09 12.43 -15.60
N ARG A 254 -2.82 13.61 -16.17
CA ARG A 254 -2.62 13.78 -17.61
C ARG A 254 -1.46 12.93 -18.13
N ASP A 255 -0.32 12.95 -17.46
CA ASP A 255 0.85 12.17 -17.85
C ASP A 255 0.54 10.66 -17.83
N LEU A 256 -0.29 10.23 -16.86
CA LEU A 256 -0.73 8.84 -16.78
C LEU A 256 -1.66 8.48 -17.95
N LEU A 257 -2.57 9.39 -18.34
CA LEU A 257 -3.44 9.20 -19.50
C LEU A 257 -2.61 9.14 -20.79
N ASP A 258 -1.65 10.05 -20.98
CA ASP A 258 -0.77 10.08 -22.14
C ASP A 258 -0.07 8.72 -22.34
N VAL A 259 0.55 8.20 -21.28
CA VAL A 259 1.24 6.92 -21.35
C VAL A 259 0.26 5.76 -21.53
N ALA A 260 -0.87 5.75 -20.82
CA ALA A 260 -1.84 4.65 -20.87
C ALA A 260 -2.50 4.53 -22.24
N PHE A 261 -2.91 5.63 -22.86
CA PHE A 261 -3.50 5.64 -24.20
C PHE A 261 -2.48 5.37 -25.32
N ALA A 262 -1.23 5.79 -25.15
CA ALA A 262 -0.15 5.44 -26.06
C ALA A 262 0.07 3.93 -26.19
N VAL A 263 -0.15 3.16 -25.10
CA VAL A 263 -0.05 1.67 -25.13
C VAL A 263 -1.03 1.05 -26.13
N ILE A 264 -2.19 1.67 -26.32
CA ILE A 264 -3.23 1.20 -27.27
C ILE A 264 -3.19 1.92 -28.63
N GLY A 265 -2.14 2.72 -28.88
CA GLY A 265 -1.94 3.43 -30.15
C GLY A 265 -2.82 4.69 -30.33
N VAL A 266 -3.31 5.28 -29.24
CA VAL A 266 -4.11 6.51 -29.25
C VAL A 266 -3.24 7.67 -28.77
N GLU A 267 -2.99 8.66 -29.64
CA GLU A 267 -2.19 9.85 -29.31
C GLU A 267 -3.01 10.95 -28.61
N ASP A 268 -4.28 11.10 -28.97
CA ASP A 268 -5.19 12.07 -28.36
C ASP A 268 -6.32 11.33 -27.60
N TRP A 269 -6.23 11.34 -26.27
CA TRP A 269 -7.23 10.73 -25.39
C TRP A 269 -8.42 11.65 -25.08
N SER A 270 -8.37 12.92 -25.49
CA SER A 270 -9.41 13.91 -25.14
C SER A 270 -10.85 13.49 -25.55
N PRO A 271 -11.09 12.77 -26.67
CA PRO A 271 -12.42 12.31 -27.02
C PRO A 271 -13.00 11.24 -26.07
N TYR A 272 -12.12 10.59 -25.29
CA TYR A 272 -12.50 9.47 -24.41
C TYR A 272 -12.61 9.86 -22.94
N VAL A 273 -12.12 11.05 -22.54
CA VAL A 273 -11.99 11.43 -21.12
C VAL A 273 -12.83 12.67 -20.84
N ARG A 274 -13.74 12.54 -19.89
CA ARG A 274 -14.56 13.65 -19.38
C ARG A 274 -14.26 13.91 -17.91
N GLN A 275 -14.12 15.19 -17.55
CA GLN A 275 -14.02 15.62 -16.16
C GLN A 275 -15.42 15.83 -15.57
N ASP A 276 -15.60 15.44 -14.29
CA ASP A 276 -16.83 15.64 -13.55
C ASP A 276 -16.50 16.10 -12.11
N PRO A 277 -17.04 17.26 -11.69
CA PRO A 277 -16.81 17.80 -10.34
C PRO A 277 -17.24 16.85 -9.21
N ALA A 278 -18.17 15.93 -9.46
CA ALA A 278 -18.59 14.93 -8.47
C ALA A 278 -17.48 13.99 -8.04
N PHE A 279 -16.41 13.86 -8.85
CA PHE A 279 -15.22 13.06 -8.52
C PHE A 279 -14.08 13.87 -7.89
N MET A 280 -14.30 15.16 -7.60
CA MET A 280 -13.29 15.95 -6.87
C MET A 280 -13.37 15.65 -5.38
N ARG A 281 -12.20 15.62 -4.72
CA ARG A 281 -12.12 15.42 -3.27
C ARG A 281 -12.49 16.70 -2.52
N PRO A 282 -13.15 16.61 -1.34
CA PRO A 282 -13.48 17.79 -0.52
C PRO A 282 -12.24 18.58 -0.07
N ALA A 283 -11.10 17.90 0.11
CA ALA A 283 -9.81 18.48 0.43
C ALA A 283 -8.74 17.71 -0.33
N ASP A 284 -8.34 18.22 -1.47
CA ASP A 284 -7.26 17.62 -2.26
C ASP A 284 -5.89 17.99 -1.69
N VAL A 285 -4.90 17.17 -1.98
CA VAL A 285 -3.51 17.40 -1.60
C VAL A 285 -2.76 17.73 -2.88
N ASP A 286 -2.19 18.93 -2.95
CA ASP A 286 -1.64 19.48 -4.19
C ASP A 286 -0.34 18.78 -4.62
N HIS A 287 0.61 18.61 -3.70
CA HIS A 287 1.94 18.08 -4.01
C HIS A 287 2.43 17.07 -2.97
N LEU A 288 2.55 15.81 -3.37
CA LEU A 288 3.25 14.77 -2.62
C LEU A 288 4.41 14.22 -3.45
N ILE A 289 5.63 14.60 -3.07
CA ILE A 289 6.90 14.11 -3.66
C ILE A 289 7.81 13.72 -2.52
N GLY A 290 8.27 12.47 -2.48
CA GLY A 290 9.10 11.98 -1.37
C GLY A 290 10.60 12.13 -1.63
N ASP A 291 11.34 12.47 -0.58
CA ASP A 291 12.80 12.36 -0.54
C ASP A 291 13.19 11.02 0.08
N SER A 292 13.49 10.03 -0.75
CA SER A 292 13.92 8.69 -0.32
C SER A 292 15.42 8.56 -0.06
N THR A 293 16.14 9.67 0.13
CA THR A 293 17.60 9.66 0.34
C THR A 293 18.01 8.73 1.49
N LYS A 294 17.26 8.74 2.60
CA LYS A 294 17.53 7.85 3.74
C LYS A 294 17.37 6.38 3.37
N ALA A 295 16.29 6.00 2.67
CA ALA A 295 16.08 4.64 2.21
C ALA A 295 17.18 4.20 1.24
N ARG A 296 17.63 5.08 0.34
CA ARG A 296 18.74 4.80 -0.59
C ARG A 296 20.06 4.57 0.14
N THR A 297 20.39 5.44 1.09
CA THR A 297 21.70 5.41 1.77
C THR A 297 21.80 4.34 2.85
N VAL A 298 20.74 4.12 3.62
CA VAL A 298 20.74 3.19 4.76
C VAL A 298 20.32 1.79 4.33
N LEU A 299 19.24 1.68 3.53
CA LEU A 299 18.73 0.38 3.12
C LEU A 299 19.37 -0.13 1.82
N GLY A 300 20.08 0.71 1.07
CA GLY A 300 20.54 0.40 -0.28
C GLY A 300 19.36 0.13 -1.23
N TRP A 301 18.21 0.78 -0.97
CA TRP A 301 17.01 0.63 -1.77
C TRP A 301 16.89 1.76 -2.79
N GLU A 302 16.41 1.42 -3.98
CA GLU A 302 16.00 2.38 -4.99
C GLU A 302 14.88 1.81 -5.88
N PRO A 303 14.00 2.67 -6.44
CA PRO A 303 12.98 2.23 -7.38
C PRO A 303 13.65 1.75 -8.67
N ARG A 304 13.20 0.61 -9.20
CA ARG A 304 13.74 -0.02 -10.41
C ARG A 304 12.84 0.16 -11.62
N VAL A 305 11.53 0.24 -11.40
CA VAL A 305 10.53 0.36 -12.47
C VAL A 305 10.20 1.83 -12.66
N ALA A 306 10.44 2.35 -13.87
CA ALA A 306 10.10 3.72 -14.24
C ALA A 306 8.58 3.90 -14.45
N PHE A 307 8.08 5.13 -14.29
CA PHE A 307 6.65 5.44 -14.42
C PHE A 307 6.02 4.97 -15.74
N PRO A 308 6.62 5.22 -16.94
CA PRO A 308 6.02 4.73 -18.19
C PRO A 308 5.94 3.20 -18.28
N GLU A 309 6.92 2.50 -17.71
CA GLU A 309 6.94 1.04 -17.65
C GLU A 309 5.85 0.50 -16.71
N LEU A 310 5.68 1.14 -15.56
CA LEU A 310 4.62 0.81 -14.61
C LEU A 310 3.23 0.94 -15.24
N VAL A 311 2.97 2.06 -15.91
CA VAL A 311 1.67 2.31 -16.58
C VAL A 311 1.44 1.29 -17.69
N ARG A 312 2.47 1.02 -18.52
CA ARG A 312 2.40 -0.01 -19.56
C ARG A 312 2.05 -1.38 -18.98
N MET A 313 2.76 -1.81 -17.95
CA MET A 313 2.52 -3.09 -17.24
C MET A 313 1.06 -3.21 -16.79
N MET A 314 0.48 -2.13 -16.24
CA MET A 314 -0.90 -2.12 -15.79
C MET A 314 -1.89 -2.25 -16.95
N VAL A 315 -1.70 -1.46 -18.03
CA VAL A 315 -2.59 -1.49 -19.21
C VAL A 315 -2.51 -2.83 -19.93
N GLU A 316 -1.31 -3.37 -20.16
CA GLU A 316 -1.12 -4.66 -20.82
C GLU A 316 -1.79 -5.81 -20.05
N ASN A 317 -1.65 -5.83 -18.69
CA ASN A 317 -2.34 -6.79 -17.86
C ASN A 317 -3.86 -6.65 -18.00
N ASP A 318 -4.38 -5.42 -17.95
CA ASP A 318 -5.82 -5.17 -18.06
C ASP A 318 -6.37 -5.53 -19.46
N LEU A 319 -5.59 -5.37 -20.51
CA LEU A 319 -5.96 -5.85 -21.85
C LEU A 319 -6.15 -7.38 -21.84
N VAL A 320 -5.25 -8.12 -21.21
CA VAL A 320 -5.37 -9.60 -21.09
C VAL A 320 -6.61 -9.97 -20.27
N GLU A 321 -6.80 -9.35 -19.11
CA GLU A 321 -7.95 -9.62 -18.23
C GLU A 321 -9.29 -9.28 -18.92
N GLN A 322 -9.39 -8.11 -19.55
CA GLN A 322 -10.63 -7.66 -20.20
C GLN A 322 -10.95 -8.47 -21.45
N ARG A 323 -9.96 -8.93 -22.22
CA ARG A 323 -10.18 -9.86 -23.34
C ARG A 323 -10.75 -11.20 -22.85
N ALA A 324 -10.21 -11.75 -21.78
CA ALA A 324 -10.71 -12.99 -21.19
C ALA A 324 -12.15 -12.85 -20.70
N LEU A 325 -12.51 -11.70 -20.09
CA LEU A 325 -13.89 -11.42 -19.64
C LEU A 325 -14.85 -11.18 -20.81
N ALA A 326 -14.40 -10.59 -21.89
CA ALA A 326 -15.22 -10.34 -23.08
C ALA A 326 -15.40 -11.58 -23.98
N GLY A 327 -14.74 -12.70 -23.67
CA GLY A 327 -14.78 -13.93 -24.50
C GLY A 327 -14.09 -13.77 -25.85
N ARG A 328 -13.12 -12.86 -25.98
CA ARG A 328 -12.44 -12.50 -27.23
C ARG A 328 -10.94 -12.85 -27.15
#